data_7d147dc9b0c3dab69c1659de6678409d
#
_entry.id   7d147dc9b0c3dab69c1659de6678409d
#
_cell.length_a   1.000
_cell.length_b   1.000
_cell.length_c   1.000
_cell.angle_alpha   90.00
_cell.angle_beta   90.00
_cell.angle_gamma   90.00
#
_symmetry.space_group_name_H-M   'P 1'
#
loop_
_entity.id
_entity.type
_entity.pdbx_description
1 polymer ?
#
loop_
_entity_poly.entity_id
_entity_poly.type
_entity_poly.pdbx_seq_one_letter_code
_entity_poly.pdbx_strand_id
1 'polypeptide(L)'
;MTTLRILLGMALALLLTAASAQEFVPVPPLKTRVTDQAGMLTAQQRDALENVLKEYEERTGSQIAILVVSKTEPEAIEQYGIRVFDEWKLGRKGVDDGVLLLVAKDNPPALRRLRIEAGRGVQGVLTDAQSKRILQDVIAPHFRQNDFYGGLVAGVSAISALLDQEKYPAPQGKNAAQDEESDSFPLALFFIFMILFLLLSRGRSRRYMHQRGWGRAPGIILGGGSGYGGFGGWGGGSGGSPGGFSGGGGSADGGGASGDW
;
A
#
# COMPACT_ATOMS: atom_id res chain seq x y z
N MET A 1 -8.55 -43.24 -37.99
CA MET A 1 -9.30 -42.08 -37.40
C MET A 1 -8.89 -41.72 -36.01
N THR A 2 -8.55 -42.66 -35.13
CA THR A 2 -8.11 -42.42 -33.73
C THR A 2 -6.79 -41.70 -33.59
N THR A 3 -5.80 -42.06 -34.42
CA THR A 3 -4.48 -41.40 -34.42
C THR A 3 -4.55 -39.93 -34.83
N LEU A 4 -5.39 -39.59 -35.82
CA LEU A 4 -5.60 -38.21 -36.25
C LEU A 4 -6.26 -37.36 -35.13
N ARG A 5 -7.19 -37.94 -34.37
CA ARG A 5 -7.84 -37.26 -33.24
C ARG A 5 -6.86 -37.01 -32.10
N ILE A 6 -5.95 -37.93 -31.83
CA ILE A 6 -4.90 -37.79 -30.81
C ILE A 6 -3.90 -36.69 -31.24
N LEU A 7 -3.46 -36.68 -32.50
CA LEU A 7 -2.57 -35.64 -32.98
C LEU A 7 -3.22 -34.25 -32.99
N LEU A 8 -4.50 -34.16 -33.34
CA LEU A 8 -5.26 -32.92 -33.30
C LEU A 8 -5.44 -32.42 -31.86
N GLY A 9 -5.72 -33.34 -30.90
CA GLY A 9 -5.81 -33.01 -29.47
C GLY A 9 -4.49 -32.52 -28.87
N MET A 10 -3.38 -33.17 -29.30
CA MET A 10 -2.04 -32.79 -28.84
C MET A 10 -1.60 -31.43 -29.44
N ALA A 11 -1.95 -31.16 -30.71
CA ALA A 11 -1.71 -29.86 -31.34
C ALA A 11 -2.54 -28.74 -30.68
N LEU A 12 -3.80 -29.02 -30.36
CA LEU A 12 -4.66 -28.09 -29.65
C LEU A 12 -4.17 -27.83 -28.23
N ALA A 13 -3.69 -28.85 -27.51
CA ALA A 13 -3.08 -28.71 -26.19
C ALA A 13 -1.77 -27.88 -26.26
N LEU A 14 -0.96 -28.07 -27.30
CA LEU A 14 0.27 -27.27 -27.47
C LEU A 14 -0.04 -25.79 -27.81
N LEU A 15 -1.12 -25.51 -28.51
CA LEU A 15 -1.57 -24.15 -28.83
C LEU A 15 -2.10 -23.42 -27.55
N LEU A 16 -2.65 -24.14 -26.61
CA LEU A 16 -3.13 -23.57 -25.33
C LEU A 16 -2.00 -23.22 -24.36
N THR A 17 -0.81 -23.79 -24.49
CA THR A 17 0.36 -23.46 -23.66
C THR A 17 1.13 -22.21 -24.13
N ALA A 18 0.82 -21.68 -25.29
CA ALA A 18 1.45 -20.47 -25.84
C ALA A 18 0.77 -19.16 -25.39
N ALA A 19 -0.13 -19.20 -24.41
CA ALA A 19 -0.57 -18.00 -23.72
C ALA A 19 0.59 -17.48 -22.87
N SER A 20 1.47 -16.69 -23.50
CA SER A 20 2.54 -15.96 -22.79
C SER A 20 1.88 -15.12 -21.71
N ALA A 21 2.10 -15.46 -20.46
CA ALA A 21 1.77 -14.56 -19.36
C ALA A 21 2.56 -13.26 -19.62
N GLN A 22 1.87 -12.18 -19.97
CA GLN A 22 2.51 -10.88 -20.08
C GLN A 22 2.99 -10.49 -18.69
N GLU A 23 4.29 -10.45 -18.52
CA GLU A 23 4.89 -10.05 -17.24
C GLU A 23 4.72 -8.54 -17.09
N PHE A 24 4.03 -8.13 -16.04
CA PHE A 24 3.85 -6.72 -15.70
C PHE A 24 5.16 -6.11 -15.22
N VAL A 25 5.37 -4.82 -15.53
CA VAL A 25 6.52 -4.08 -15.02
C VAL A 25 6.50 -4.09 -13.49
N PRO A 26 7.56 -4.57 -12.82
CA PRO A 26 7.59 -4.62 -11.36
C PRO A 26 7.54 -3.20 -10.76
N VAL A 27 6.87 -3.08 -9.62
CA VAL A 27 6.88 -1.84 -8.84
C VAL A 27 8.24 -1.72 -8.14
N PRO A 28 8.96 -0.60 -8.31
CA PRO A 28 10.21 -0.41 -7.59
C PRO A 28 9.96 -0.18 -6.10
N PRO A 29 10.88 -0.62 -5.22
CA PRO A 29 10.76 -0.37 -3.79
C PRO A 29 10.83 1.13 -3.49
N LEU A 30 9.96 1.62 -2.61
CA LEU A 30 9.94 3.01 -2.17
C LEU A 30 11.12 3.25 -1.19
N LYS A 31 12.12 3.99 -1.65
CA LYS A 31 13.31 4.34 -0.85
C LYS A 31 13.44 5.85 -0.67
N THR A 32 13.02 6.60 -1.67
CA THR A 32 13.10 8.05 -1.78
C THR A 32 11.81 8.59 -2.36
N ARG A 33 11.52 9.85 -2.13
CA ARG A 33 10.33 10.53 -2.71
C ARG A 33 10.44 10.70 -4.22
N VAL A 34 11.68 10.73 -4.74
CA VAL A 34 11.97 10.81 -6.17
C VAL A 34 12.70 9.56 -6.62
N THR A 35 12.01 8.70 -7.35
CA THR A 35 12.56 7.48 -7.95
C THR A 35 12.61 7.65 -9.45
N ASP A 36 13.80 7.78 -10.02
CA ASP A 36 14.03 7.90 -11.45
C ASP A 36 14.78 6.68 -11.99
N GLN A 37 14.04 5.77 -12.64
CA GLN A 37 14.58 4.59 -13.30
C GLN A 37 14.88 4.81 -14.79
N ALA A 38 14.35 5.88 -15.39
CA ALA A 38 14.55 6.18 -16.80
C ALA A 38 15.70 7.16 -17.07
N GLY A 39 16.33 7.67 -16.00
CA GLY A 39 17.46 8.59 -16.11
C GLY A 39 17.09 9.94 -16.76
N MET A 40 15.90 10.45 -16.48
CA MET A 40 15.45 11.74 -16.98
C MET A 40 16.03 12.92 -16.20
N LEU A 41 16.49 12.68 -14.98
CA LEU A 41 17.02 13.70 -14.07
C LEU A 41 18.50 13.44 -13.74
N THR A 42 19.27 14.51 -13.60
CA THR A 42 20.59 14.40 -13.00
C THR A 42 20.51 14.12 -11.50
N ALA A 43 21.61 13.66 -10.89
CA ALA A 43 21.64 13.43 -9.44
C ALA A 43 21.27 14.69 -8.65
N GLN A 44 21.83 15.85 -9.03
CA GLN A 44 21.54 17.14 -8.39
C GLN A 44 20.07 17.54 -8.49
N GLN A 45 19.42 17.29 -9.64
CA GLN A 45 17.99 17.56 -9.84
C GLN A 45 17.11 16.66 -8.97
N ARG A 46 17.45 15.36 -8.86
CA ARG A 46 16.75 14.44 -7.97
C ARG A 46 16.87 14.86 -6.51
N ASP A 47 18.10 15.18 -6.06
CA ASP A 47 18.34 15.61 -4.68
C ASP A 47 17.60 16.92 -4.36
N ALA A 48 17.54 17.86 -5.30
CA ALA A 48 16.79 19.10 -5.14
C ALA A 48 15.29 18.85 -4.98
N LEU A 49 14.69 18.00 -5.85
CA LEU A 49 13.28 17.61 -5.73
C LEU A 49 13.01 16.82 -4.45
N GLU A 50 13.90 15.89 -4.08
CA GLU A 50 13.80 15.13 -2.84
C GLU A 50 13.73 16.02 -1.61
N ASN A 51 14.60 17.05 -1.56
CA ASN A 51 14.61 18.00 -0.46
C ASN A 51 13.30 18.82 -0.39
N VAL A 52 12.82 19.32 -1.53
CA VAL A 52 11.54 20.06 -1.60
C VAL A 52 10.38 19.20 -1.12
N LEU A 53 10.30 17.96 -1.58
CA LEU A 53 9.22 17.05 -1.20
C LEU A 53 9.32 16.64 0.27
N LYS A 54 10.54 16.45 0.78
CA LYS A 54 10.78 16.17 2.19
C LYS A 54 10.35 17.32 3.09
N GLU A 55 10.75 18.55 2.76
CA GLU A 55 10.34 19.76 3.50
C GLU A 55 8.82 19.95 3.46
N TYR A 56 8.19 19.69 2.32
CA TYR A 56 6.75 19.73 2.19
C TYR A 56 6.06 18.73 3.13
N GLU A 57 6.50 17.46 3.15
CA GLU A 57 5.98 16.44 4.04
C GLU A 57 6.19 16.77 5.52
N GLU A 58 7.40 17.25 5.89
CA GLU A 58 7.69 17.64 7.27
C GLU A 58 6.79 18.78 7.76
N ARG A 59 6.41 19.70 6.88
CA ARG A 59 5.54 20.86 7.18
C ARG A 59 4.06 20.46 7.26
N THR A 60 3.59 19.62 6.35
CA THR A 60 2.16 19.36 6.15
C THR A 60 1.72 17.97 6.60
N GLY A 61 2.63 17.02 6.60
CA GLY A 61 2.36 15.59 6.77
C GLY A 61 1.88 14.87 5.51
N SER A 62 1.51 15.62 4.45
CA SER A 62 1.07 15.04 3.18
C SER A 62 2.26 14.55 2.38
N GLN A 63 2.14 13.39 1.75
CA GLN A 63 3.22 12.75 1.01
C GLN A 63 3.04 12.91 -0.49
N ILE A 64 4.02 13.53 -1.15
CA ILE A 64 4.10 13.58 -2.62
C ILE A 64 5.32 12.75 -3.05
N ALA A 65 5.11 11.81 -3.96
CA ALA A 65 6.18 11.00 -4.55
C ALA A 65 6.20 11.15 -6.07
N ILE A 66 7.40 11.07 -6.65
CA ILE A 66 7.63 11.08 -8.09
C ILE A 66 8.24 9.74 -8.49
N LEU A 67 7.63 9.08 -9.47
CA LEU A 67 8.17 7.88 -10.10
C LEU A 67 8.35 8.12 -11.59
N VAL A 68 9.57 7.94 -12.06
CA VAL A 68 9.89 7.99 -13.48
C VAL A 68 10.36 6.61 -13.92
N VAL A 69 9.64 6.02 -14.87
CA VAL A 69 9.96 4.72 -15.49
C VAL A 69 10.10 4.87 -16.99
N SER A 70 10.76 3.92 -17.62
CA SER A 70 10.83 3.92 -19.09
C SER A 70 9.47 3.59 -19.70
N LYS A 71 8.84 2.49 -19.26
CA LYS A 71 7.58 1.98 -19.79
C LYS A 71 6.73 1.34 -18.71
N THR A 72 5.42 1.29 -18.97
CA THR A 72 4.47 0.54 -18.15
C THR A 72 3.87 -0.65 -18.89
N GLU A 73 4.16 -0.78 -20.21
CA GLU A 73 3.64 -1.90 -21.04
C GLU A 73 3.86 -3.25 -20.36
N PRO A 74 2.85 -4.13 -20.39
CA PRO A 74 1.61 -4.06 -21.16
C PRO A 74 0.47 -3.31 -20.46
N GLU A 75 0.68 -2.78 -19.26
CA GLU A 75 -0.35 -2.04 -18.50
C GLU A 75 -0.49 -0.61 -19.01
N ALA A 76 -1.72 -0.09 -18.98
CA ALA A 76 -1.97 1.33 -19.07
C ALA A 76 -1.38 2.04 -17.83
N ILE A 77 -0.93 3.28 -18.00
CA ILE A 77 -0.29 4.04 -16.92
C ILE A 77 -1.19 4.18 -15.68
N GLU A 78 -2.51 4.20 -15.88
CA GLU A 78 -3.52 4.26 -14.83
C GLU A 78 -3.46 3.03 -13.92
N GLN A 79 -3.43 1.84 -14.52
CA GLN A 79 -3.39 0.57 -13.78
C GLN A 79 -2.06 0.41 -13.05
N TYR A 80 -0.97 0.74 -13.70
CA TYR A 80 0.36 0.73 -13.08
C TYR A 80 0.43 1.73 -11.92
N GLY A 81 -0.10 2.94 -12.09
CA GLY A 81 -0.13 3.98 -11.06
C GLY A 81 -0.89 3.55 -9.80
N ILE A 82 -2.06 2.95 -9.95
CA ILE A 82 -2.84 2.38 -8.84
C ILE A 82 -2.02 1.32 -8.10
N ARG A 83 -1.40 0.39 -8.83
CA ARG A 83 -0.58 -0.68 -8.26
C ARG A 83 0.63 -0.14 -7.49
N VAL A 84 1.31 0.88 -8.04
CA VAL A 84 2.41 1.59 -7.36
C VAL A 84 1.92 2.26 -6.09
N PHE A 85 0.80 2.98 -6.17
CA PHE A 85 0.24 3.69 -5.02
C PHE A 85 -0.15 2.72 -3.90
N ASP A 86 -0.78 1.59 -4.25
CA ASP A 86 -1.19 0.55 -3.32
C ASP A 86 -0.01 -0.17 -2.67
N GLU A 87 1.08 -0.39 -3.40
CA GLU A 87 2.29 -1.03 -2.86
C GLU A 87 3.07 -0.06 -1.98
N TRP A 88 3.17 1.20 -2.39
CA TRP A 88 3.91 2.23 -1.67
C TRP A 88 3.15 2.78 -0.46
N LYS A 89 1.82 2.64 -0.41
CA LYS A 89 0.97 3.13 0.69
C LYS A 89 1.18 4.61 0.98
N LEU A 90 1.23 5.45 -0.07
CA LEU A 90 1.49 6.88 0.06
C LEU A 90 0.40 7.59 0.87
N GLY A 91 0.82 8.56 1.70
CA GLY A 91 -0.06 9.31 2.58
C GLY A 91 -0.26 8.65 3.94
N ARG A 92 -0.79 9.42 4.88
CA ARG A 92 -1.04 8.97 6.25
C ARG A 92 -2.27 8.07 6.32
N LYS A 93 -2.19 7.00 7.09
CA LYS A 93 -3.31 6.08 7.32
C LYS A 93 -4.53 6.83 7.87
N GLY A 94 -5.67 6.67 7.20
CA GLY A 94 -6.94 7.29 7.59
C GLY A 94 -7.07 8.78 7.25
N VAL A 95 -5.98 9.44 6.83
CA VAL A 95 -6.01 10.76 6.20
C VAL A 95 -5.97 10.62 4.68
N ASP A 96 -5.22 9.63 4.19
CA ASP A 96 -5.09 9.26 2.77
C ASP A 96 -4.61 10.44 1.90
N ASP A 97 -3.66 11.23 2.41
CA ASP A 97 -3.14 12.47 1.85
C ASP A 97 -1.87 12.28 1.01
N GLY A 98 -1.78 11.16 0.33
CA GLY A 98 -0.71 10.84 -0.60
C GLY A 98 -0.99 11.30 -2.03
N VAL A 99 0.06 11.63 -2.78
CA VAL A 99 0.00 11.90 -4.21
C VAL A 99 1.19 11.26 -4.91
N LEU A 100 0.92 10.56 -6.01
CA LEU A 100 1.96 10.03 -6.90
C LEU A 100 1.93 10.78 -8.23
N LEU A 101 3.06 11.37 -8.61
CA LEU A 101 3.30 11.87 -9.97
C LEU A 101 4.13 10.81 -10.72
N LEU A 102 3.52 10.15 -11.68
CA LEU A 102 4.11 9.07 -12.46
C LEU A 102 4.40 9.54 -13.89
N VAL A 103 5.62 9.26 -14.35
CA VAL A 103 6.07 9.52 -15.71
C VAL A 103 6.55 8.22 -16.35
N ALA A 104 5.99 7.86 -17.49
CA ALA A 104 6.43 6.73 -18.32
C ALA A 104 6.99 7.28 -19.62
N LYS A 105 8.31 7.49 -19.66
CA LYS A 105 9.03 8.25 -20.70
C LYS A 105 8.75 7.74 -22.11
N ASP A 106 8.83 6.43 -22.29
CA ASP A 106 8.83 5.78 -23.60
C ASP A 106 7.50 5.03 -23.87
N ASN A 107 6.44 5.31 -23.08
CA ASN A 107 5.12 4.76 -23.37
C ASN A 107 4.60 5.27 -24.72
N PRO A 108 3.93 4.42 -25.51
CA PRO A 108 3.19 4.91 -26.66
C PRO A 108 2.03 5.83 -26.19
N PRO A 109 1.62 6.83 -26.99
CA PRO A 109 0.54 7.76 -26.62
C PRO A 109 -0.78 7.07 -26.23
N ALA A 110 -1.07 5.90 -26.79
CA ALA A 110 -2.26 5.11 -26.44
C ALA A 110 -2.30 4.67 -24.96
N LEU A 111 -1.13 4.46 -24.33
CA LEU A 111 -0.99 4.07 -22.93
C LEU A 111 -0.74 5.27 -22.00
N ARG A 112 -0.71 6.49 -22.53
CA ARG A 112 -0.37 7.72 -21.83
C ARG A 112 1.04 7.70 -21.23
N ARG A 113 1.58 8.86 -20.95
CA ARG A 113 2.96 9.02 -20.43
C ARG A 113 3.01 9.75 -19.10
N LEU A 114 1.96 10.45 -18.72
CA LEU A 114 1.84 11.18 -17.46
C LEU A 114 0.63 10.71 -16.67
N ARG A 115 0.77 10.56 -15.35
CA ARG A 115 -0.31 10.26 -14.44
C ARG A 115 -0.10 10.99 -13.11
N ILE A 116 -1.16 11.59 -12.59
CA ILE A 116 -1.28 11.94 -11.17
C ILE A 116 -2.26 10.93 -10.56
N GLU A 117 -1.83 10.23 -9.53
CA GLU A 117 -2.68 9.39 -8.68
C GLU A 117 -2.86 10.10 -7.36
N ALA A 118 -4.12 10.32 -6.96
CA ALA A 118 -4.46 11.07 -5.77
C ALA A 118 -5.05 10.14 -4.71
N GLY A 119 -4.52 10.18 -3.51
CA GLY A 119 -5.09 9.52 -2.35
C GLY A 119 -6.49 10.03 -2.05
N ARG A 120 -7.30 9.21 -1.40
CA ARG A 120 -8.72 9.49 -1.15
C ARG A 120 -8.93 10.83 -0.44
N GLY A 121 -8.07 11.16 0.53
CA GLY A 121 -8.18 12.36 1.34
C GLY A 121 -7.89 13.66 0.59
N VAL A 122 -7.18 13.61 -0.56
CA VAL A 122 -6.82 14.82 -1.33
C VAL A 122 -7.73 15.04 -2.55
N GLN A 123 -8.62 14.10 -2.89
CA GLN A 123 -9.47 14.20 -4.08
C GLN A 123 -10.46 15.37 -4.04
N GLY A 124 -10.73 15.92 -2.85
CA GLY A 124 -11.56 17.11 -2.69
C GLY A 124 -10.96 18.35 -3.34
N VAL A 125 -9.65 18.52 -3.25
CA VAL A 125 -8.90 19.67 -3.81
C VAL A 125 -8.09 19.29 -5.05
N LEU A 126 -7.49 18.12 -5.09
CA LEU A 126 -6.80 17.57 -6.25
C LEU A 126 -7.74 16.67 -7.05
N THR A 127 -8.81 17.27 -7.58
CA THR A 127 -9.80 16.56 -8.40
C THR A 127 -9.19 16.07 -9.72
N ASP A 128 -9.87 15.16 -10.41
CA ASP A 128 -9.45 14.69 -11.75
C ASP A 128 -9.30 15.85 -12.73
N ALA A 129 -10.19 16.86 -12.66
CA ALA A 129 -10.12 18.04 -13.50
C ALA A 129 -8.87 18.90 -13.18
N GLN A 130 -8.53 19.07 -11.92
CA GLN A 130 -7.31 19.79 -11.50
C GLN A 130 -6.07 19.02 -11.88
N SER A 131 -6.04 17.70 -11.62
CA SER A 131 -4.95 16.81 -12.03
C SER A 131 -4.71 16.88 -13.54
N LYS A 132 -5.77 16.84 -14.34
CA LYS A 132 -5.69 16.97 -15.80
C LYS A 132 -5.10 18.32 -16.24
N ARG A 133 -5.51 19.42 -15.61
CA ARG A 133 -4.93 20.75 -15.90
C ARG A 133 -3.46 20.80 -15.55
N ILE A 134 -3.05 20.28 -14.40
CA ILE A 134 -1.64 20.24 -14.02
C ILE A 134 -0.82 19.46 -15.06
N LEU A 135 -1.31 18.30 -15.48
CA LEU A 135 -0.61 17.49 -16.50
C LEU A 135 -0.52 18.23 -17.84
N GLN A 136 -1.62 18.82 -18.33
CA GLN A 136 -1.69 19.36 -19.69
C GLN A 136 -1.15 20.80 -19.81
N ASP A 137 -1.46 21.64 -18.82
CA ASP A 137 -1.20 23.07 -18.91
C ASP A 137 0.09 23.47 -18.17
N VAL A 138 0.53 22.66 -17.19
CA VAL A 138 1.73 22.96 -16.40
C VAL A 138 2.90 22.06 -16.80
N ILE A 139 2.73 20.72 -16.76
CA ILE A 139 3.85 19.79 -16.97
C ILE A 139 4.17 19.59 -18.45
N ALA A 140 3.15 19.25 -19.26
CA ALA A 140 3.35 18.90 -20.66
C ALA A 140 4.06 19.97 -21.51
N PRO A 141 3.85 21.28 -21.33
CA PRO A 141 4.62 22.30 -22.09
C PRO A 141 6.11 22.23 -21.86
N HIS A 142 6.56 22.00 -20.64
CA HIS A 142 7.98 21.80 -20.31
C HIS A 142 8.53 20.52 -20.96
N PHE A 143 7.80 19.43 -20.84
CA PHE A 143 8.20 18.13 -21.37
C PHE A 143 8.35 18.12 -22.89
N ARG A 144 7.49 18.87 -23.62
CA ARG A 144 7.62 19.09 -25.07
C ARG A 144 8.92 19.83 -25.45
N GLN A 145 9.47 20.60 -24.52
CA GLN A 145 10.73 21.31 -24.68
C GLN A 145 11.93 20.54 -24.11
N ASN A 146 11.71 19.27 -23.70
CA ASN A 146 12.69 18.42 -23.00
C ASN A 146 13.17 18.99 -21.64
N ASP A 147 12.44 19.96 -21.08
CA ASP A 147 12.67 20.47 -19.74
C ASP A 147 11.92 19.63 -18.70
N PHE A 148 12.40 18.41 -18.50
CA PHE A 148 11.74 17.45 -17.60
C PHE A 148 11.80 17.91 -16.14
N TYR A 149 12.93 18.44 -15.73
CA TYR A 149 13.10 18.95 -14.36
C TYR A 149 12.18 20.13 -14.08
N GLY A 150 12.17 21.13 -14.96
CA GLY A 150 11.27 22.30 -14.81
C GLY A 150 9.81 21.90 -14.79
N GLY A 151 9.39 20.95 -15.62
CA GLY A 151 8.03 20.42 -15.62
C GLY A 151 7.65 19.72 -14.33
N LEU A 152 8.55 18.90 -13.75
CA LEU A 152 8.30 18.25 -12.47
C LEU A 152 8.24 19.26 -11.31
N VAL A 153 9.14 20.24 -11.27
CA VAL A 153 9.13 21.32 -10.26
C VAL A 153 7.82 22.12 -10.34
N ALA A 154 7.41 22.53 -11.55
CA ALA A 154 6.16 23.24 -11.75
C ALA A 154 4.94 22.41 -11.35
N GLY A 155 4.93 21.12 -11.70
CA GLY A 155 3.89 20.18 -11.32
C GLY A 155 3.77 19.99 -9.82
N VAL A 156 4.90 19.76 -9.13
CA VAL A 156 4.95 19.66 -7.67
C VAL A 156 4.45 20.94 -7.02
N SER A 157 4.88 22.11 -7.49
CA SER A 157 4.42 23.41 -6.97
C SER A 157 2.91 23.59 -7.12
N ALA A 158 2.35 23.20 -8.27
CA ALA A 158 0.91 23.29 -8.51
C ALA A 158 0.11 22.32 -7.62
N ILE A 159 0.60 21.08 -7.47
CA ILE A 159 0.00 20.09 -6.57
C ILE A 159 0.02 20.60 -5.12
N SER A 160 1.19 21.03 -4.63
CA SER A 160 1.36 21.54 -3.27
C SER A 160 0.45 22.74 -2.99
N ALA A 161 0.31 23.66 -3.94
CA ALA A 161 -0.57 24.82 -3.81
C ALA A 161 -2.07 24.43 -3.68
N LEU A 162 -2.50 23.36 -4.33
CA LEU A 162 -3.86 22.84 -4.15
C LEU A 162 -4.02 22.15 -2.80
N LEU A 163 -3.06 21.32 -2.39
CA LEU A 163 -3.11 20.63 -1.11
C LEU A 163 -3.06 21.61 0.07
N ASP A 164 -2.35 22.71 -0.04
CA ASP A 164 -2.27 23.77 1.00
C ASP A 164 -3.62 24.52 1.21
N GLN A 165 -4.59 24.37 0.30
CA GLN A 165 -5.95 24.93 0.46
C GLN A 165 -6.81 24.09 1.42
N GLU A 166 -6.45 22.83 1.64
CA GLU A 166 -7.13 21.94 2.58
C GLU A 166 -6.47 22.02 3.96
N LYS A 167 -7.29 21.93 5.01
CA LYS A 167 -6.79 21.86 6.39
C LYS A 167 -6.64 20.41 6.81
N TYR A 168 -5.54 19.79 6.42
CA TYR A 168 -5.20 18.45 6.91
C TYR A 168 -4.78 18.50 8.39
N PRO A 169 -5.00 17.40 9.15
CA PRO A 169 -4.47 17.30 10.50
C PRO A 169 -2.96 17.55 10.50
N ALA A 170 -2.46 18.31 11.47
CA ALA A 170 -1.03 18.55 11.59
C ALA A 170 -0.25 17.23 11.65
N PRO A 171 0.99 17.17 11.10
CA PRO A 171 1.82 15.99 11.19
C PRO A 171 2.03 15.66 12.67
N GLN A 172 1.74 14.43 13.07
CA GLN A 172 2.05 13.95 14.41
C GLN A 172 3.58 13.87 14.50
N GLY A 173 4.18 14.76 15.29
CA GLY A 173 5.61 14.75 15.51
C GLY A 173 6.07 13.38 16.00
N LYS A 174 7.24 12.93 15.57
CA LYS A 174 7.87 11.66 15.95
C LYS A 174 8.13 11.50 17.45
N ASN A 175 7.70 12.45 18.29
CA ASN A 175 7.84 12.48 19.74
C ASN A 175 6.51 12.44 20.49
N ALA A 176 5.39 12.09 19.84
CA ALA A 176 4.29 11.53 20.59
C ALA A 176 4.75 10.12 21.01
N ALA A 177 5.56 10.06 22.09
CA ALA A 177 5.60 8.87 22.91
C ALA A 177 4.16 8.46 23.09
N GLN A 178 3.88 7.24 22.70
CA GLN A 178 2.65 6.54 22.90
C GLN A 178 2.15 6.78 24.33
N ASP A 179 1.34 7.78 24.53
CA ASP A 179 0.24 7.67 25.44
C ASP A 179 -0.79 6.79 24.72
N GLU A 180 -0.44 5.50 24.55
CA GLU A 180 -1.44 4.48 24.62
C GLU A 180 -2.07 4.67 26.00
N GLU A 181 -3.15 5.46 26.05
CA GLU A 181 -4.22 5.16 26.96
C GLU A 181 -4.57 3.71 26.64
N SER A 182 -3.88 2.83 27.35
CA SER A 182 -4.25 1.43 27.39
C SER A 182 -5.68 1.44 27.88
N ASP A 183 -6.60 1.17 26.98
CA ASP A 183 -7.96 0.74 27.30
C ASP A 183 -7.86 -0.56 28.10
N SER A 184 -7.32 -0.44 29.32
CA SER A 184 -7.29 -1.51 30.31
C SER A 184 -8.68 -1.79 30.85
N PHE A 185 -9.66 -0.99 30.42
CA PHE A 185 -11.06 -1.12 30.83
C PHE A 185 -11.68 -2.47 30.45
N PRO A 186 -11.52 -3.00 29.24
CA PRO A 186 -12.09 -4.32 28.90
C PRO A 186 -11.40 -5.47 29.64
N LEU A 187 -10.08 -5.38 29.87
CA LEU A 187 -9.35 -6.42 30.59
C LEU A 187 -9.69 -6.48 32.08
N ALA A 188 -9.80 -5.33 32.75
CA ALA A 188 -10.24 -5.25 34.16
C ALA A 188 -11.68 -5.76 34.33
N LEU A 189 -12.59 -5.41 33.42
CA LEU A 189 -13.96 -5.89 33.41
C LEU A 189 -14.02 -7.41 33.16
N PHE A 190 -13.18 -7.93 32.28
CA PHE A 190 -13.07 -9.38 32.03
C PHE A 190 -12.62 -10.14 33.28
N PHE A 191 -11.60 -9.65 33.99
CA PHE A 191 -11.14 -10.26 35.25
C PHE A 191 -12.17 -10.14 36.37
N ILE A 192 -12.88 -9.03 36.49
CA ILE A 192 -13.97 -8.86 37.46
C ILE A 192 -15.09 -9.86 37.14
N PHE A 193 -15.48 -10.00 35.88
CA PHE A 193 -16.51 -10.96 35.46
C PHE A 193 -16.06 -12.41 35.67
N MET A 194 -14.80 -12.71 35.43
CA MET A 194 -14.21 -14.03 35.68
C MET A 194 -14.17 -14.38 37.16
N ILE A 195 -13.78 -13.42 38.01
CA ILE A 195 -13.77 -13.61 39.48
C ILE A 195 -15.19 -13.77 39.99
N LEU A 196 -16.13 -12.95 39.52
CA LEU A 196 -17.54 -13.05 39.88
C LEU A 196 -18.15 -14.40 39.47
N PHE A 197 -17.81 -14.88 38.26
CA PHE A 197 -18.20 -16.20 37.75
C PHE A 197 -17.63 -17.33 38.63
N LEU A 198 -16.36 -17.25 39.04
CA LEU A 198 -15.72 -18.22 39.92
C LEU A 198 -16.32 -18.21 41.32
N LEU A 199 -16.70 -17.06 41.84
CA LEU A 199 -17.38 -16.94 43.15
C LEU A 199 -18.81 -17.48 43.11
N LEU A 200 -19.54 -17.24 42.02
CA LEU A 200 -20.89 -17.76 41.82
C LEU A 200 -20.91 -19.27 41.53
N SER A 201 -19.87 -19.77 40.85
CA SER A 201 -19.76 -21.22 40.56
C SER A 201 -19.35 -22.04 41.80
N ARG A 202 -18.70 -21.44 42.79
CA ARG A 202 -18.37 -22.10 44.05
C ARG A 202 -19.57 -22.40 44.94
N GLY A 203 -20.73 -21.82 44.64
CA GLY A 203 -21.96 -21.98 45.45
C GLY A 203 -22.84 -23.21 45.11
N ARG A 204 -22.46 -24.03 44.13
CA ARG A 204 -23.33 -25.11 43.65
C ARG A 204 -22.72 -26.51 43.70
N SER A 205 -22.07 -26.89 44.78
CA SER A 205 -21.78 -28.29 45.06
C SER A 205 -22.43 -28.70 46.38
N ARG A 206 -23.72 -28.99 46.32
CA ARG A 206 -24.37 -29.84 47.32
C ARG A 206 -25.33 -30.78 46.65
N ARG A 207 -24.93 -32.08 46.74
CA ARG A 207 -25.79 -33.28 46.82
C ARG A 207 -26.43 -33.75 45.49
N TYR A 208 -25.85 -34.79 44.93
CA TYR A 208 -26.59 -36.03 44.81
C TYR A 208 -25.63 -37.21 44.98
N MET A 209 -25.96 -37.99 46.02
CA MET A 209 -25.32 -39.22 46.42
C MET A 209 -26.21 -40.38 45.94
N HIS A 210 -25.59 -41.54 45.63
CA HIS A 210 -26.15 -42.86 45.34
C HIS A 210 -26.40 -43.16 43.84
N GLN A 211 -25.97 -44.30 43.25
CA GLN A 211 -25.67 -45.63 43.81
C GLN A 211 -25.06 -46.49 42.69
N ARG A 212 -24.06 -47.33 43.04
CA ARG A 212 -23.74 -48.68 42.58
C ARG A 212 -23.74 -49.02 41.07
N GLY A 213 -22.61 -49.60 40.66
CA GLY A 213 -22.55 -50.54 39.52
C GLY A 213 -21.12 -50.87 39.09
N TRP A 214 -20.65 -51.98 39.51
CA TRP A 214 -19.45 -52.74 39.19
C TRP A 214 -19.08 -52.79 37.70
N GLY A 215 -17.75 -52.75 37.38
CA GLY A 215 -17.26 -53.32 36.15
C GLY A 215 -15.88 -52.83 35.68
N ARG A 216 -14.83 -53.48 36.17
CA ARG A 216 -13.54 -53.79 35.50
C ARG A 216 -12.81 -52.70 34.69
N ALA A 217 -11.62 -52.37 35.18
CA ALA A 217 -10.45 -51.96 34.43
C ALA A 217 -9.87 -53.16 33.63
N PRO A 218 -8.84 -53.06 32.76
CA PRO A 218 -7.78 -52.06 32.71
C PRO A 218 -7.38 -51.65 31.26
N GLY A 219 -6.57 -50.63 31.11
CA GLY A 219 -5.90 -50.33 29.86
C GLY A 219 -5.07 -49.05 29.92
N ILE A 220 -3.85 -49.19 30.41
CA ILE A 220 -2.80 -48.18 30.34
C ILE A 220 -2.31 -48.15 28.91
N ILE A 221 -2.29 -46.98 28.26
CA ILE A 221 -1.31 -46.65 27.21
C ILE A 221 -0.80 -45.23 27.44
N LEU A 222 0.44 -45.18 27.88
CA LEU A 222 1.28 -44.02 27.76
C LEU A 222 1.58 -43.80 26.28
N GLY A 223 1.40 -42.58 25.79
CA GLY A 223 1.84 -42.15 24.47
C GLY A 223 1.94 -40.62 24.48
N GLY A 224 3.14 -40.19 24.71
CA GLY A 224 3.54 -38.80 24.61
C GLY A 224 3.44 -38.29 23.18
N GLY A 225 3.09 -37.04 23.03
CA GLY A 225 3.04 -36.34 21.75
C GLY A 225 2.87 -34.86 22.02
N SER A 226 4.02 -34.21 22.26
CA SER A 226 4.12 -32.77 22.21
C SER A 226 3.77 -32.28 20.80
N GLY A 227 2.62 -31.62 20.64
CA GLY A 227 2.24 -30.87 19.46
C GLY A 227 2.16 -29.39 19.80
N TYR A 228 3.27 -28.71 19.63
CA TYR A 228 3.30 -27.24 19.61
C TYR A 228 2.60 -26.78 18.33
N GLY A 229 1.35 -26.40 18.42
CA GLY A 229 0.64 -25.63 17.42
C GLY A 229 1.04 -24.15 17.55
N GLY A 230 2.05 -23.74 16.79
CA GLY A 230 2.43 -22.34 16.68
C GLY A 230 1.31 -21.55 16.00
N PHE A 231 0.66 -20.67 16.74
CA PHE A 231 -0.10 -19.58 16.16
C PHE A 231 0.92 -18.60 15.60
N GLY A 232 1.09 -18.60 14.26
CA GLY A 232 1.89 -17.65 13.52
C GLY A 232 1.32 -16.25 13.71
N GLY A 233 2.00 -15.46 14.55
CA GLY A 233 1.77 -14.04 14.64
C GLY A 233 2.16 -13.38 13.32
N TRP A 234 1.24 -12.71 12.69
CA TRP A 234 1.51 -11.71 11.68
C TRP A 234 2.09 -10.45 12.35
N GLY A 235 3.35 -10.53 12.64
CA GLY A 235 4.16 -9.39 12.98
C GLY A 235 4.78 -8.86 11.70
N GLY A 236 4.09 -7.95 11.01
CA GLY A 236 4.69 -7.10 10.01
C GLY A 236 5.66 -6.14 10.69
N GLY A 237 6.87 -6.60 10.96
CA GLY A 237 7.96 -5.74 11.39
C GLY A 237 8.37 -4.85 10.24
N SER A 238 7.94 -3.58 10.25
CA SER A 238 8.57 -2.55 9.45
C SER A 238 9.96 -2.33 10.02
N GLY A 239 10.93 -3.03 9.41
CA GLY A 239 12.34 -2.74 9.61
C GLY A 239 12.66 -1.36 9.07
N GLY A 240 12.52 -0.33 9.90
CA GLY A 240 12.96 1.02 9.59
C GLY A 240 14.47 1.03 9.44
N SER A 241 14.98 1.06 8.22
CA SER A 241 16.34 1.54 7.97
C SER A 241 16.41 3.01 8.39
N PRO A 242 17.44 3.44 9.11
CA PRO A 242 17.59 4.83 9.51
C PRO A 242 17.80 5.70 8.26
N GLY A 243 16.78 6.44 7.84
CA GLY A 243 16.85 7.45 6.78
C GLY A 243 16.09 7.16 5.49
N GLY A 244 15.40 6.04 5.34
CA GLY A 244 14.58 5.74 4.15
C GLY A 244 13.20 6.39 4.21
N PHE A 245 12.71 6.87 3.05
CA PHE A 245 11.32 7.27 2.86
C PHE A 245 10.42 6.03 2.79
N SER A 246 9.27 6.06 3.44
CA SER A 246 8.25 5.00 3.41
C SER A 246 6.86 5.61 3.41
N GLY A 247 5.91 4.95 2.77
CA GLY A 247 4.52 5.36 2.81
C GLY A 247 3.92 5.26 4.20
N GLY A 248 3.02 6.16 4.52
CA GLY A 248 2.36 6.29 5.83
C GLY A 248 1.10 5.41 5.99
N GLY A 249 0.78 4.56 5.01
CA GLY A 249 -0.37 3.65 5.07
C GLY A 249 -1.65 4.20 4.44
N GLY A 250 -1.54 5.22 3.59
CA GLY A 250 -2.66 5.77 2.84
C GLY A 250 -3.18 4.85 1.74
N SER A 251 -4.34 5.19 1.19
CA SER A 251 -5.02 4.47 0.11
C SER A 251 -5.55 5.41 -0.98
N ALA A 252 -5.67 4.92 -2.20
CA ALA A 252 -6.30 5.61 -3.31
C ALA A 252 -7.40 4.73 -3.92
N ASP A 253 -8.40 5.39 -4.53
CA ASP A 253 -9.50 4.73 -5.25
C ASP A 253 -9.39 4.96 -6.77
N GLY A 254 -8.17 5.20 -7.28
CA GLY A 254 -7.92 5.50 -8.69
C GLY A 254 -8.27 6.94 -9.09
N GLY A 255 -8.44 7.85 -8.12
CA GLY A 255 -8.63 9.27 -8.39
C GLY A 255 -7.39 9.91 -8.99
N GLY A 256 -7.58 10.92 -9.84
CA GLY A 256 -6.51 11.62 -10.54
C GLY A 256 -6.72 11.70 -12.04
N ALA A 257 -5.67 11.95 -12.80
CA ALA A 257 -5.77 12.05 -14.25
C ALA A 257 -4.52 11.51 -14.95
N SER A 258 -4.69 11.12 -16.21
CA SER A 258 -3.57 10.79 -17.09
C SER A 258 -3.52 11.71 -18.30
N GLY A 259 -2.35 11.86 -18.88
CA GLY A 259 -2.07 12.75 -20.00
C GLY A 259 -0.89 12.31 -20.84
N ASP A 260 -0.59 13.15 -21.80
CA ASP A 260 0.52 12.98 -22.71
C ASP A 260 1.18 14.34 -22.97
N TRP A 261 2.43 14.31 -23.54
CA TRP A 261 3.14 15.52 -23.96
C TRP A 261 3.67 15.43 -25.37
#